data_f0e1fb308ee79e914ab896ff4a18c3d9
#
_entry.id   f0e1fb308ee79e914ab896ff4a18c3d9
#
_cell.length_a   1.000
_cell.length_b   1.000
_cell.length_c   1.000
_cell.angle_alpha   90.00
_cell.angle_beta   90.00
_cell.angle_gamma   90.00
#
_symmetry.space_group_name_H-M   'P 1'
#
loop_
_entity.id
_entity.type
_entity.pdbx_description
1 polymer ?
#
loop_
_entity_poly.entity_id
_entity_poly.type
_entity_poly.pdbx_seq_one_letter_code
_entity_poly.pdbx_strand_id
1 'polypeptide(L)'
;MRKWITLIAIFIISLCTLSGCSNSKSLYSDEGQVFRKVIPQDMTTLDTTLMTESVSSDVAGQVFEGLYTMDKRDQAEPAVATKLPKKSKDGKTLTINLRKDAKWSNGDPVTANDFVFAWRKVVDPKTGSEFAYIMSDIKNADQVNAGKKPVKDLGIKALNKYKLQVKLERPVPYINELLALNTFDPQNEKVANKYGKDYGTTADKAVYNGPFKVVNWQVEDKIQLVKNKDYWDKNNVKLSRVNYKVLKDNQAGAALYDTNSVDDAIIAAEQVDKYKNSIALNKRLTAGTFFIKLNEKQVPEFKNKHLRLAISKAINKKQYVKSVFNDGSLASNNFTAFGTSKTPEGKDFASTINSPLKYNEKEAKENWKKAKKELGKKKVTFTLNVQDTPVQKISAEYIKSQIEKNLPGVQMKVKQLPFKQKTNLELANNYEASYSGWVPDYPDPTAFLQTMTTGNSQNNTAWSNKEYDKLIKDANGKLLQNEDERNATLQKAERILLNEAPVAPVYQKGEAHLTNPQVKGLVYHMVGPDTTLKDVYIDKSIDRETGKKKK
;
A
#
# COMPACT_ATOMS: atom_id res chain seq x y z
N MET A 1 69.15 39.43 9.23
CA MET A 1 68.30 38.84 10.29
C MET A 1 66.77 38.95 10.02
N ARG A 2 66.26 39.93 9.31
CA ARG A 2 64.80 40.12 9.04
C ARG A 2 64.17 39.10 8.08
N LYS A 3 64.93 38.49 7.17
CA LYS A 3 64.42 37.54 6.14
C LYS A 3 64.28 36.09 6.67
N TRP A 4 64.89 35.73 7.75
CA TRP A 4 64.81 34.37 8.35
C TRP A 4 63.62 34.20 9.30
N ILE A 5 63.18 35.30 9.91
CA ILE A 5 62.01 35.29 10.82
C ILE A 5 60.71 35.11 9.99
N THR A 6 60.64 35.62 8.78
CA THR A 6 59.46 35.47 7.89
C THR A 6 59.31 34.03 7.36
N LEU A 7 60.39 33.32 7.12
CA LEU A 7 60.38 31.91 6.68
C LEU A 7 59.96 30.95 7.78
N ILE A 8 60.33 31.20 9.04
CA ILE A 8 59.93 30.40 10.19
C ILE A 8 58.47 30.63 10.56
N ALA A 9 57.93 31.85 10.38
CA ALA A 9 56.51 32.14 10.60
C ALA A 9 55.61 31.47 9.57
N ILE A 10 56.02 31.33 8.32
CA ILE A 10 55.28 30.65 7.25
C ILE A 10 55.29 29.14 7.45
N PHE A 11 56.38 28.57 7.98
CA PHE A 11 56.48 27.14 8.27
C PHE A 11 55.63 26.72 9.48
N ILE A 12 55.50 27.60 10.51
CA ILE A 12 54.64 27.33 11.69
C ILE A 12 53.15 27.49 11.33
N ILE A 13 52.77 28.40 10.43
CA ILE A 13 51.39 28.53 9.95
C ILE A 13 50.99 27.35 9.04
N SER A 14 51.96 26.78 8.30
CA SER A 14 51.70 25.57 7.46
C SER A 14 51.58 24.29 8.28
N LEU A 15 52.13 24.22 9.50
CA LEU A 15 51.98 23.06 10.40
C LEU A 15 50.68 23.09 11.21
N CYS A 16 50.07 24.28 11.40
CA CYS A 16 48.78 24.39 12.14
C CYS A 16 47.56 24.10 11.28
N THR A 17 47.69 24.05 9.93
CA THR A 17 46.57 23.71 9.05
C THR A 17 46.40 22.23 8.75
N LEU A 18 47.32 21.37 9.24
CA LEU A 18 47.25 19.91 9.09
C LEU A 18 46.70 19.16 10.32
N SER A 19 46.39 19.87 11.40
CA SER A 19 45.84 19.28 12.62
C SER A 19 44.31 19.47 12.74
N GLY A 20 43.65 19.95 11.70
CA GLY A 20 42.20 20.22 11.66
C GLY A 20 41.32 19.11 11.11
N CYS A 21 41.84 17.91 10.83
CA CYS A 21 41.03 16.73 10.68
C CYS A 21 40.67 16.19 12.06
N SER A 22 39.76 16.86 12.77
CA SER A 22 39.06 16.21 13.86
C SER A 22 38.39 14.98 13.24
N ASN A 23 38.86 13.81 13.60
CA ASN A 23 38.10 12.57 13.53
C ASN A 23 36.78 12.77 14.29
N SER A 24 35.82 13.48 13.71
CA SER A 24 34.44 13.14 13.93
C SER A 24 34.30 11.73 13.36
N LYS A 25 34.67 10.70 14.11
CA LYS A 25 34.14 9.36 13.90
C LYS A 25 32.66 9.62 13.77
N SER A 26 32.13 9.55 12.54
CA SER A 26 30.70 9.56 12.29
C SER A 26 30.14 8.61 13.32
N LEU A 27 29.23 9.09 14.17
CA LEU A 27 28.55 8.25 15.17
C LEU A 27 27.94 6.98 14.53
N TYR A 28 28.03 6.88 13.23
CA TYR A 28 27.49 5.90 12.32
C TYR A 28 28.56 5.54 11.28
N SER A 29 29.54 4.69 11.65
CA SER A 29 30.45 4.10 10.66
C SER A 29 29.66 3.22 9.73
N ASP A 30 29.95 3.26 8.41
CA ASP A 30 29.36 2.32 7.42
C ASP A 30 29.90 0.88 7.58
N GLU A 31 30.72 0.63 8.60
CA GLU A 31 31.20 -0.69 9.01
C GLU A 31 30.07 -1.41 9.74
N GLY A 32 29.16 -2.04 9.00
CA GLY A 32 28.08 -2.78 9.63
C GLY A 32 27.07 -3.31 8.63
N GLN A 33 25.98 -3.82 9.18
CA GLN A 33 24.82 -4.28 8.44
C GLN A 33 24.00 -3.05 8.02
N VAL A 34 24.24 -2.51 6.82
CA VAL A 34 23.55 -1.33 6.27
C VAL A 34 22.73 -1.72 5.07
N PHE A 35 21.44 -1.42 5.07
CA PHE A 35 20.54 -1.59 3.94
C PHE A 35 20.23 -0.24 3.31
N ARG A 36 20.36 -0.11 1.98
CA ARG A 36 20.19 1.12 1.21
C ARG A 36 19.10 0.92 0.18
N LYS A 37 18.02 1.69 0.27
CA LYS A 37 16.82 1.56 -0.59
C LYS A 37 16.50 2.89 -1.27
N VAL A 38 16.07 2.83 -2.53
CA VAL A 38 15.45 3.97 -3.22
C VAL A 38 13.95 3.99 -2.88
N ILE A 39 13.44 5.21 -2.64
CA ILE A 39 12.00 5.48 -2.48
C ILE A 39 11.56 6.55 -3.50
N PRO A 40 10.34 6.47 -4.07
CA PRO A 40 9.93 7.31 -5.20
C PRO A 40 9.59 8.74 -4.82
N GLN A 41 9.35 9.01 -3.56
CA GLN A 41 9.00 10.32 -3.01
C GLN A 41 9.42 10.43 -1.55
N ASP A 42 9.38 11.63 -1.00
CA ASP A 42 9.64 11.84 0.43
C ASP A 42 8.44 11.41 1.27
N MET A 43 8.67 11.08 2.54
CA MET A 43 7.60 10.90 3.50
C MET A 43 7.03 12.27 3.91
N THR A 44 5.75 12.31 4.25
CA THR A 44 5.07 13.55 4.63
C THR A 44 5.04 13.77 6.14
N THR A 45 4.98 12.69 6.92
CA THR A 45 4.86 12.74 8.38
C THR A 45 5.24 11.44 9.05
N LEU A 46 5.65 11.52 10.32
CA LEU A 46 5.76 10.37 11.25
C LEU A 46 4.55 10.31 12.20
N ASP A 47 3.57 11.19 12.07
CA ASP A 47 2.31 11.09 12.82
C ASP A 47 1.40 10.05 12.18
N THR A 48 1.33 8.85 12.77
CA THR A 48 0.55 7.70 12.27
C THR A 48 -0.95 8.00 12.15
N THR A 49 -1.45 9.05 12.80
CA THR A 49 -2.85 9.47 12.72
C THR A 49 -3.15 10.36 11.51
N LEU A 50 -2.13 10.89 10.83
CA LEU A 50 -2.23 11.81 9.70
C LEU A 50 -1.59 11.26 8.40
N MET A 51 -1.02 10.07 8.44
CA MET A 51 -0.43 9.44 7.24
C MET A 51 -1.49 9.11 6.20
N THR A 52 -1.21 9.43 4.93
CA THR A 52 -2.10 9.16 3.80
C THR A 52 -1.39 8.54 2.61
N GLU A 53 -0.07 8.33 2.69
CA GLU A 53 0.73 7.83 1.56
C GLU A 53 1.67 6.68 1.97
N SER A 54 2.02 5.86 0.98
CA SER A 54 2.72 4.60 1.20
C SER A 54 4.14 4.75 1.75
N VAL A 55 4.88 5.82 1.41
CA VAL A 55 6.26 6.00 1.85
C VAL A 55 6.32 6.30 3.34
N SER A 56 5.45 7.20 3.86
CA SER A 56 5.34 7.42 5.31
C SER A 56 4.93 6.14 6.02
N SER A 57 4.00 5.34 5.47
CA SER A 57 3.59 4.06 6.01
C SER A 57 4.74 3.04 6.04
N ASP A 58 5.56 2.96 4.96
CA ASP A 58 6.71 2.06 4.90
C ASP A 58 7.76 2.42 5.95
N VAL A 59 8.11 3.71 6.09
CA VAL A 59 9.05 4.19 7.12
C VAL A 59 8.48 3.98 8.52
N ALA A 60 7.19 4.29 8.73
CA ALA A 60 6.51 4.12 10.03
C ALA A 60 6.54 2.66 10.48
N GLY A 61 6.28 1.71 9.59
CA GLY A 61 6.36 0.28 9.89
C GLY A 61 7.75 -0.21 10.32
N GLN A 62 8.81 0.59 10.09
CA GLN A 62 10.15 0.27 10.59
C GLN A 62 10.45 0.92 11.96
N VAL A 63 9.77 2.00 12.32
CA VAL A 63 10.10 2.80 13.51
C VAL A 63 9.04 2.76 14.60
N PHE A 64 7.83 2.39 14.25
CA PHE A 64 6.75 2.09 15.19
C PHE A 64 6.37 0.61 15.13
N GLU A 65 5.77 0.12 16.19
CA GLU A 65 5.26 -1.23 16.29
C GLU A 65 3.89 -1.19 16.98
N GLY A 66 2.88 -1.73 16.27
CA GLY A 66 1.51 -1.83 16.73
C GLY A 66 1.25 -3.02 17.65
N LEU A 67 -0.03 -3.36 17.82
CA LEU A 67 -0.43 -4.57 18.54
C LEU A 67 0.10 -5.83 17.82
N TYR A 68 0.01 -5.82 16.50
CA TYR A 68 0.39 -6.89 15.58
C TYR A 68 1.25 -6.32 14.46
N THR A 69 1.98 -7.19 13.79
CA THR A 69 2.69 -6.93 12.54
C THR A 69 2.30 -7.99 11.51
N MET A 70 2.68 -7.80 10.24
CA MET A 70 2.43 -8.79 9.19
C MET A 70 3.61 -9.74 9.03
N ASP A 71 3.34 -11.05 8.97
CA ASP A 71 4.34 -12.03 8.58
C ASP A 71 4.58 -12.01 7.05
N LYS A 72 5.52 -12.82 6.55
CA LYS A 72 5.83 -12.95 5.10
C LYS A 72 4.68 -13.45 4.23
N ARG A 73 3.53 -13.79 4.80
CA ARG A 73 2.31 -14.25 4.12
C ARG A 73 1.15 -13.28 4.30
N ASP A 74 1.44 -12.07 4.77
CA ASP A 74 0.46 -11.04 5.12
C ASP A 74 -0.59 -11.52 6.16
N GLN A 75 -0.13 -12.37 7.11
CA GLN A 75 -0.93 -12.79 8.25
C GLN A 75 -0.47 -12.03 9.49
N ALA A 76 -1.41 -11.58 10.31
CA ALA A 76 -1.10 -10.87 11.54
C ALA A 76 -0.38 -11.78 12.55
N GLU A 77 0.76 -11.31 13.06
CA GLU A 77 1.50 -11.97 14.14
C GLU A 77 1.68 -11.03 15.34
N PRO A 78 1.84 -11.57 16.57
CA PRO A 78 2.02 -10.76 17.77
C PRO A 78 3.26 -9.87 17.71
N ALA A 79 3.08 -8.58 18.10
CA ALA A 79 4.13 -7.58 18.20
C ALA A 79 4.19 -6.99 19.62
N VAL A 80 3.62 -5.80 19.88
CA VAL A 80 3.44 -5.31 21.26
C VAL A 80 2.43 -6.17 22.04
N ALA A 81 1.45 -6.76 21.37
CA ALA A 81 0.61 -7.79 21.96
C ALA A 81 1.39 -9.10 22.13
N THR A 82 1.11 -9.84 23.21
CA THR A 82 1.81 -11.12 23.48
C THR A 82 1.22 -12.29 22.71
N LYS A 83 -0.03 -12.19 22.27
CA LYS A 83 -0.79 -13.20 21.51
C LYS A 83 -1.90 -12.52 20.70
N LEU A 84 -2.48 -13.22 19.74
CA LEU A 84 -3.71 -12.80 19.07
C LEU A 84 -4.83 -12.55 20.10
N PRO A 85 -5.83 -11.70 19.80
CA PRO A 85 -6.82 -11.27 20.77
C PRO A 85 -7.71 -12.43 21.23
N LYS A 86 -8.04 -12.46 22.53
CA LYS A 86 -9.13 -13.31 23.01
C LYS A 86 -10.45 -12.67 22.63
N LYS A 87 -11.21 -13.34 21.76
CA LYS A 87 -12.54 -12.91 21.31
C LYS A 87 -13.62 -13.38 22.29
N SER A 88 -14.64 -12.54 22.54
CA SER A 88 -15.88 -12.96 23.21
C SER A 88 -16.68 -13.92 22.34
N LYS A 89 -17.67 -14.60 22.93
CA LYS A 89 -18.50 -15.60 22.22
C LYS A 89 -19.25 -14.98 21.02
N ASP A 90 -19.65 -13.72 21.11
CA ASP A 90 -20.31 -12.97 20.03
C ASP A 90 -19.32 -12.33 19.03
N GLY A 91 -18.00 -12.52 19.23
CA GLY A 91 -16.96 -11.96 18.38
C GLY A 91 -16.79 -10.43 18.42
N LYS A 92 -17.54 -9.74 19.30
CA LYS A 92 -17.57 -8.26 19.34
C LYS A 92 -16.68 -7.62 20.40
N THR A 93 -16.09 -8.40 21.29
CA THR A 93 -15.17 -7.88 22.31
C THR A 93 -13.85 -8.61 22.21
N LEU A 94 -12.78 -7.84 22.04
CA LEU A 94 -11.41 -8.33 22.00
C LEU A 94 -10.73 -7.97 23.31
N THR A 95 -10.02 -8.93 23.91
CA THR A 95 -9.16 -8.71 25.06
C THR A 95 -7.72 -9.02 24.65
N ILE A 96 -6.83 -8.03 24.77
CA ILE A 96 -5.46 -8.06 24.27
C ILE A 96 -4.51 -7.81 25.45
N ASN A 97 -3.55 -8.72 25.65
CA ASN A 97 -2.48 -8.55 26.64
C ASN A 97 -1.25 -8.00 25.95
N LEU A 98 -0.66 -6.95 26.52
CA LEU A 98 0.56 -6.33 26.03
C LEU A 98 1.79 -6.91 26.77
N ARG A 99 2.93 -6.90 26.07
CA ARG A 99 4.22 -7.21 26.68
C ARG A 99 4.64 -6.09 27.66
N LYS A 100 5.39 -6.44 28.68
CA LYS A 100 5.81 -5.48 29.71
C LYS A 100 7.19 -4.86 29.43
N ASP A 101 7.91 -5.45 28.47
CA ASP A 101 9.28 -5.09 28.08
C ASP A 101 9.34 -4.16 26.86
N ALA A 102 8.21 -3.87 26.20
CA ALA A 102 8.14 -2.87 25.13
C ALA A 102 8.39 -1.47 25.69
N LYS A 103 9.30 -0.73 25.06
CA LYS A 103 9.69 0.63 25.45
C LYS A 103 9.73 1.57 24.26
N TRP A 104 9.44 2.81 24.52
CA TRP A 104 9.76 3.92 23.65
C TRP A 104 11.26 4.23 23.67
N SER A 105 11.79 4.85 22.62
CA SER A 105 13.22 5.21 22.48
C SER A 105 13.70 6.27 23.47
N ASN A 106 12.78 6.87 24.23
CA ASN A 106 13.09 7.75 25.37
C ASN A 106 13.09 7.01 26.73
N GLY A 107 12.91 5.68 26.73
CA GLY A 107 12.88 4.82 27.91
C GLY A 107 11.51 4.63 28.57
N ASP A 108 10.48 5.39 28.18
CA ASP A 108 9.12 5.21 28.69
C ASP A 108 8.60 3.81 28.30
N PRO A 109 7.80 3.13 29.15
CA PRO A 109 7.15 1.88 28.76
C PRO A 109 6.05 2.13 27.74
N VAL A 110 5.87 1.22 26.78
CA VAL A 110 4.68 1.19 25.92
C VAL A 110 3.52 0.59 26.74
N THR A 111 2.39 1.28 26.77
CA THR A 111 1.25 0.93 27.62
C THR A 111 -0.06 0.89 26.85
N ALA A 112 -1.09 0.31 27.47
CA ALA A 112 -2.45 0.31 26.92
C ALA A 112 -3.01 1.74 26.71
N ASN A 113 -2.58 2.70 27.49
CA ASN A 113 -3.01 4.09 27.35
C ASN A 113 -2.44 4.75 26.07
N ASP A 114 -1.26 4.38 25.61
CA ASP A 114 -0.67 4.89 24.38
C ASP A 114 -1.54 4.50 23.15
N PHE A 115 -2.11 3.29 23.17
CA PHE A 115 -3.08 2.85 22.14
C PHE A 115 -4.42 3.59 22.29
N VAL A 116 -4.94 3.71 23.50
CA VAL A 116 -6.20 4.45 23.74
C VAL A 116 -6.09 5.90 23.28
N PHE A 117 -4.97 6.54 23.58
CA PHE A 117 -4.68 7.91 23.16
C PHE A 117 -4.62 8.01 21.62
N ALA A 118 -3.80 7.19 20.97
CA ALA A 118 -3.60 7.23 19.53
C ALA A 118 -4.92 6.99 18.76
N TRP A 119 -5.68 5.95 19.12
CA TRP A 119 -6.91 5.61 18.41
C TRP A 119 -8.00 6.67 18.59
N ARG A 120 -8.08 7.26 19.79
CA ARG A 120 -8.97 8.41 20.04
C ARG A 120 -8.58 9.61 19.20
N LYS A 121 -7.28 9.86 19.03
CA LYS A 121 -6.78 10.94 18.19
C LYS A 121 -7.14 10.71 16.71
N VAL A 122 -7.05 9.48 16.18
CA VAL A 122 -7.45 9.17 14.80
C VAL A 122 -8.91 9.56 14.54
N VAL A 123 -9.84 9.20 15.42
CA VAL A 123 -11.28 9.45 15.21
C VAL A 123 -11.75 10.81 15.71
N ASP A 124 -10.91 11.61 16.38
CA ASP A 124 -11.27 12.97 16.80
C ASP A 124 -11.40 13.86 15.54
N PRO A 125 -12.59 14.46 15.29
CA PRO A 125 -12.79 15.34 14.13
C PRO A 125 -11.81 16.52 14.10
N LYS A 126 -11.27 16.93 15.25
CA LYS A 126 -10.26 18.00 15.34
C LYS A 126 -8.91 17.59 14.76
N THR A 127 -8.60 16.32 14.72
CA THR A 127 -7.37 15.77 14.12
C THR A 127 -7.43 15.88 12.59
N GLY A 128 -8.62 15.69 11.99
CA GLY A 128 -8.78 15.70 10.54
C GLY A 128 -8.11 14.51 9.85
N SER A 129 -8.05 13.34 10.52
CA SER A 129 -7.48 12.12 9.94
C SER A 129 -8.29 11.65 8.74
N GLU A 130 -7.67 11.57 7.57
CA GLU A 130 -8.30 11.03 6.36
C GLU A 130 -8.53 9.51 6.45
N PHE A 131 -7.79 8.80 7.33
CA PHE A 131 -7.91 7.37 7.56
C PHE A 131 -8.80 6.99 8.75
N ALA A 132 -9.54 7.93 9.34
CA ALA A 132 -10.47 7.64 10.44
C ALA A 132 -11.52 6.56 10.07
N TYR A 133 -11.91 6.47 8.78
CA TYR A 133 -12.87 5.46 8.29
C TYR A 133 -12.36 4.02 8.44
N ILE A 134 -11.05 3.77 8.49
CA ILE A 134 -10.47 2.43 8.73
C ILE A 134 -10.87 1.90 10.11
N MET A 135 -11.17 2.78 11.05
CA MET A 135 -11.65 2.42 12.38
C MET A 135 -13.16 2.18 12.47
N SER A 136 -13.93 2.22 11.38
CA SER A 136 -15.40 2.11 11.37
C SER A 136 -15.93 0.84 12.02
N ASP A 137 -15.15 -0.24 12.04
CA ASP A 137 -15.50 -1.48 12.75
C ASP A 137 -15.34 -1.39 14.28
N ILE A 138 -14.63 -0.38 14.80
CA ILE A 138 -14.51 -0.13 16.24
C ILE A 138 -15.77 0.59 16.71
N LYS A 139 -16.34 0.10 17.81
CA LYS A 139 -17.61 0.65 18.34
C LYS A 139 -17.56 2.16 18.49
N ASN A 140 -18.58 2.83 17.97
CA ASN A 140 -18.78 4.28 17.97
C ASN A 140 -17.77 5.09 17.13
N ALA A 141 -16.84 4.50 16.39
CA ALA A 141 -15.81 5.25 15.65
C ALA A 141 -16.43 6.27 14.68
N ASP A 142 -17.38 5.86 13.83
CA ASP A 142 -18.05 6.74 12.87
C ASP A 142 -18.85 7.88 13.56
N GLN A 143 -19.49 7.57 14.70
CA GLN A 143 -20.28 8.56 15.44
C GLN A 143 -19.37 9.59 16.13
N VAL A 144 -18.22 9.16 16.61
CA VAL A 144 -17.19 10.05 17.18
C VAL A 144 -16.59 10.92 16.09
N ASN A 145 -16.18 10.30 14.97
CA ASN A 145 -15.58 11.04 13.85
C ASN A 145 -16.54 12.06 13.22
N ALA A 146 -17.85 11.76 13.24
CA ALA A 146 -18.89 12.71 12.82
C ALA A 146 -19.24 13.77 13.88
N GLY A 147 -18.56 13.80 15.03
CA GLY A 147 -18.84 14.73 16.14
C GLY A 147 -20.14 14.47 16.90
N LYS A 148 -20.80 13.32 16.65
CA LYS A 148 -22.09 12.94 17.29
C LYS A 148 -21.92 12.32 18.66
N LYS A 149 -20.70 11.84 18.98
CA LYS A 149 -20.33 11.31 20.30
C LYS A 149 -18.97 11.86 20.74
N PRO A 150 -18.74 11.97 22.06
CA PRO A 150 -17.44 12.39 22.57
C PRO A 150 -16.39 11.30 22.31
N VAL A 151 -15.13 11.72 22.10
CA VAL A 151 -13.98 10.85 21.78
C VAL A 151 -13.78 9.73 22.81
N LYS A 152 -14.12 9.98 24.09
CA LYS A 152 -14.03 8.98 25.17
C LYS A 152 -14.95 7.77 24.97
N ASP A 153 -15.98 7.88 24.14
CA ASP A 153 -16.95 6.81 23.88
C ASP A 153 -16.50 5.83 22.79
N LEU A 154 -15.34 6.07 22.18
CA LEU A 154 -14.72 5.08 21.27
C LEU A 154 -14.56 3.73 21.98
N GLY A 155 -14.86 2.66 21.26
CA GLY A 155 -14.85 1.28 21.77
C GLY A 155 -13.47 0.73 22.14
N ILE A 156 -12.60 1.54 22.74
CA ILE A 156 -11.29 1.11 23.25
C ILE A 156 -11.13 1.53 24.73
N LYS A 157 -10.57 0.63 25.53
CA LYS A 157 -10.34 0.87 26.96
C LYS A 157 -9.08 0.16 27.46
N ALA A 158 -8.24 0.87 28.20
CA ALA A 158 -7.20 0.27 29.02
C ALA A 158 -7.86 -0.35 30.28
N LEU A 159 -7.78 -1.68 30.41
CA LEU A 159 -8.23 -2.38 31.62
C LEU A 159 -7.20 -2.27 32.74
N ASN A 160 -5.94 -2.24 32.37
CA ASN A 160 -4.80 -1.89 33.21
C ASN A 160 -3.63 -1.47 32.29
N LYS A 161 -2.43 -1.21 32.88
CA LYS A 161 -1.25 -0.73 32.16
C LYS A 161 -0.86 -1.57 30.93
N TYR A 162 -1.13 -2.89 30.96
CA TYR A 162 -0.70 -3.84 29.92
C TYR A 162 -1.86 -4.71 29.41
N LYS A 163 -3.08 -4.20 29.47
CA LYS A 163 -4.26 -4.93 28.98
C LYS A 163 -5.26 -4.00 28.37
N LEU A 164 -5.59 -4.26 27.09
CA LEU A 164 -6.60 -3.54 26.32
C LEU A 164 -7.89 -4.35 26.22
N GLN A 165 -9.01 -3.65 26.15
CA GLN A 165 -10.27 -4.16 25.64
C GLN A 165 -10.69 -3.31 24.43
N VAL A 166 -11.04 -3.97 23.33
CA VAL A 166 -11.60 -3.34 22.14
C VAL A 166 -13.00 -3.88 21.93
N LYS A 167 -13.98 -3.02 21.72
CA LYS A 167 -15.34 -3.36 21.35
C LYS A 167 -15.57 -3.03 19.88
N LEU A 168 -16.19 -3.92 19.15
CA LEU A 168 -16.50 -3.81 17.74
C LEU A 168 -17.99 -3.56 17.54
N GLU A 169 -18.37 -2.91 16.45
CA GLU A 169 -19.77 -2.78 16.01
C GLU A 169 -20.34 -4.15 15.60
N ARG A 170 -19.51 -4.96 14.96
CA ARG A 170 -19.83 -6.31 14.46
C ARG A 170 -18.61 -7.22 14.59
N PRO A 171 -18.75 -8.55 14.49
CA PRO A 171 -17.60 -9.44 14.30
C PRO A 171 -16.88 -9.07 13.00
N VAL A 172 -15.53 -9.07 13.01
CA VAL A 172 -14.71 -8.73 11.85
C VAL A 172 -13.73 -9.88 11.60
N PRO A 173 -13.86 -10.61 10.48
CA PRO A 173 -13.00 -11.76 10.18
C PRO A 173 -11.51 -11.39 10.06
N TYR A 174 -11.21 -10.25 9.45
CA TYR A 174 -9.87 -9.70 9.18
C TYR A 174 -9.37 -8.74 10.28
N ILE A 175 -9.93 -8.79 11.48
CA ILE A 175 -9.60 -7.82 12.55
C ILE A 175 -8.14 -7.86 12.97
N ASN A 176 -7.50 -9.02 12.93
CA ASN A 176 -6.10 -9.14 13.33
C ASN A 176 -5.19 -8.38 12.36
N GLU A 177 -5.42 -8.56 11.07
CA GLU A 177 -4.70 -7.90 9.98
C GLU A 177 -4.99 -6.39 9.97
N LEU A 178 -6.25 -6.00 10.23
CA LEU A 178 -6.63 -4.60 10.37
C LEU A 178 -5.85 -3.92 11.51
N LEU A 179 -5.74 -4.59 12.66
CA LEU A 179 -5.00 -4.08 13.83
C LEU A 179 -3.47 -4.10 13.66
N ALA A 180 -2.94 -4.60 12.54
CA ALA A 180 -1.53 -4.53 12.18
C ALA A 180 -1.19 -3.32 11.29
N LEU A 181 -2.18 -2.52 10.88
CA LEU A 181 -1.97 -1.30 10.10
C LEU A 181 -1.48 -0.15 10.97
N ASN A 182 -0.63 0.71 10.42
CA ASN A 182 -0.05 1.86 11.14
C ASN A 182 -1.08 2.82 11.75
N THR A 183 -2.30 2.88 11.21
CA THR A 183 -3.40 3.67 11.78
C THR A 183 -3.75 3.22 13.21
N PHE A 184 -3.43 1.97 13.57
CA PHE A 184 -3.65 1.40 14.89
C PHE A 184 -2.40 1.39 15.78
N ASP A 185 -1.30 2.00 15.34
CA ASP A 185 -0.09 2.11 16.15
C ASP A 185 -0.31 2.97 17.40
N PRO A 186 0.43 2.71 18.49
CA PRO A 186 0.39 3.55 19.67
C PRO A 186 1.11 4.88 19.44
N GLN A 187 0.78 5.89 20.22
CA GLN A 187 1.56 7.13 20.34
C GLN A 187 1.89 7.42 21.80
N ASN A 188 3.12 7.86 22.07
CA ASN A 188 3.50 8.33 23.40
C ASN A 188 2.76 9.63 23.69
N GLU A 189 1.72 9.57 24.54
CA GLU A 189 0.84 10.70 24.84
C GLU A 189 1.59 11.95 25.30
N LYS A 190 2.62 11.78 26.15
CA LYS A 190 3.42 12.90 26.67
C LYS A 190 4.14 13.64 25.56
N VAL A 191 4.75 12.88 24.63
CA VAL A 191 5.52 13.46 23.53
C VAL A 191 4.59 14.04 22.47
N ALA A 192 3.51 13.36 22.13
CA ALA A 192 2.51 13.86 21.20
C ALA A 192 1.88 15.17 21.70
N ASN A 193 1.52 15.25 22.98
CA ASN A 193 0.99 16.47 23.59
C ASN A 193 2.03 17.60 23.69
N LYS A 194 3.32 17.26 23.92
CA LYS A 194 4.41 18.25 23.98
C LYS A 194 4.58 18.98 22.66
N TYR A 195 4.50 18.25 21.54
CA TYR A 195 4.71 18.84 20.21
C TYR A 195 3.41 19.27 19.52
N GLY A 196 2.26 18.75 19.95
CA GLY A 196 0.95 19.11 19.38
C GLY A 196 0.92 18.91 17.86
N LYS A 197 0.67 19.98 17.10
CA LYS A 197 0.63 19.96 15.62
C LYS A 197 1.98 19.65 14.96
N ASP A 198 3.06 19.86 15.68
CA ASP A 198 4.41 19.60 15.19
C ASP A 198 4.87 18.15 15.43
N TYR A 199 4.07 17.33 16.13
CA TYR A 199 4.41 15.92 16.37
C TYR A 199 4.63 15.20 15.03
N GLY A 200 5.76 14.48 14.92
CA GLY A 200 6.08 13.70 13.73
C GLY A 200 6.49 14.50 12.48
N THR A 201 6.68 15.83 12.59
CA THR A 201 7.12 16.66 11.44
C THR A 201 8.64 16.63 11.21
N THR A 202 9.41 16.19 12.21
CA THR A 202 10.86 15.99 12.14
C THR A 202 11.26 14.79 13.01
N ALA A 203 12.48 14.25 12.82
CA ALA A 203 12.98 13.08 13.52
C ALA A 203 13.02 13.24 15.05
N ASP A 204 13.29 14.44 15.56
CA ASP A 204 13.38 14.75 16.99
C ASP A 204 12.04 15.06 17.66
N LYS A 205 10.97 15.23 16.85
CA LYS A 205 9.62 15.50 17.35
C LYS A 205 8.76 14.22 17.45
N ALA A 206 9.38 13.06 17.47
CA ALA A 206 8.76 11.77 17.74
C ALA A 206 9.63 10.90 18.62
N VAL A 207 9.06 9.88 19.25
CA VAL A 207 9.78 8.77 19.91
C VAL A 207 9.26 7.46 19.31
N TYR A 208 10.10 6.46 19.30
CA TYR A 208 9.96 5.25 18.49
C TYR A 208 9.89 4.02 19.38
N ASN A 209 9.05 3.05 19.06
CA ASN A 209 8.93 1.78 19.75
C ASN A 209 9.20 0.56 18.86
N GLY A 210 9.53 0.79 17.59
CA GLY A 210 9.85 -0.24 16.61
C GLY A 210 11.34 -0.62 16.57
N PRO A 211 11.73 -1.50 15.62
CA PRO A 211 13.10 -2.02 15.48
C PRO A 211 14.14 -0.94 15.14
N PHE A 212 13.72 0.15 14.52
CA PHE A 212 14.60 1.27 14.17
C PHE A 212 14.05 2.58 14.72
N LYS A 213 14.85 3.66 14.60
CA LYS A 213 14.46 5.04 14.87
C LYS A 213 15.02 5.96 13.80
N VAL A 214 14.29 7.00 13.42
CA VAL A 214 14.78 8.05 12.50
C VAL A 214 15.80 8.90 13.23
N VAL A 215 16.96 9.11 12.59
CA VAL A 215 18.02 9.98 13.12
C VAL A 215 18.32 11.15 12.20
N ASN A 216 17.94 11.03 10.94
CA ASN A 216 18.09 12.10 9.97
C ASN A 216 16.96 12.02 8.94
N TRP A 217 16.29 13.14 8.70
CA TRP A 217 15.31 13.31 7.65
C TRP A 217 15.60 14.62 6.93
N GLN A 218 16.15 14.51 5.73
CA GLN A 218 16.38 15.63 4.84
C GLN A 218 15.38 15.56 3.71
N VAL A 219 14.45 16.52 3.72
CA VAL A 219 13.34 16.59 2.78
C VAL A 219 13.85 16.53 1.34
N GLU A 220 13.23 15.69 0.52
CA GLU A 220 13.55 15.42 -0.90
C GLU A 220 14.97 14.88 -1.16
N ASP A 221 15.69 14.45 -0.14
CA ASP A 221 17.02 13.86 -0.29
C ASP A 221 17.12 12.47 0.31
N LYS A 222 16.99 12.34 1.65
CA LYS A 222 17.22 11.07 2.32
C LYS A 222 16.56 10.96 3.68
N ILE A 223 16.28 9.72 4.07
CA ILE A 223 15.85 9.35 5.42
C ILE A 223 16.82 8.31 5.94
N GLN A 224 17.33 8.49 7.16
CA GLN A 224 18.26 7.55 7.80
C GLN A 224 17.67 7.01 9.09
N LEU A 225 17.61 5.69 9.16
CA LEU A 225 17.22 4.97 10.36
C LEU A 225 18.44 4.29 10.97
N VAL A 226 18.44 4.17 12.29
CA VAL A 226 19.41 3.35 13.03
C VAL A 226 18.68 2.37 13.91
N LYS A 227 19.31 1.25 14.22
CA LYS A 227 18.80 0.24 15.16
C LYS A 227 18.38 0.88 16.47
N ASN A 228 17.15 0.61 16.90
CA ASN A 228 16.64 1.05 18.20
C ASN A 228 17.14 0.11 19.32
N LYS A 229 18.00 0.63 20.19
CA LYS A 229 18.58 -0.13 21.31
C LYS A 229 17.58 -0.42 22.44
N ASP A 230 16.44 0.30 22.45
CA ASP A 230 15.38 0.16 23.44
C ASP A 230 14.26 -0.77 22.97
N TYR A 231 14.31 -1.21 21.70
CA TYR A 231 13.34 -2.15 21.14
C TYR A 231 13.39 -3.50 21.88
N TRP A 232 12.22 -4.04 22.21
CA TRP A 232 12.11 -5.27 23.00
C TRP A 232 12.79 -6.46 22.32
N ASP A 233 12.69 -6.57 20.99
CA ASP A 233 13.26 -7.68 20.19
C ASP A 233 14.58 -7.30 19.48
N LYS A 234 15.30 -6.32 20.03
CA LYS A 234 16.55 -5.79 19.45
C LYS A 234 17.61 -6.84 19.11
N ASN A 235 17.63 -7.97 19.82
CA ASN A 235 18.64 -9.01 19.58
C ASN A 235 18.44 -9.72 18.25
N ASN A 236 17.23 -9.75 17.71
CA ASN A 236 16.88 -10.31 16.40
C ASN A 236 17.12 -9.33 15.25
N VAL A 237 17.13 -8.02 15.51
CA VAL A 237 17.44 -7.00 14.50
C VAL A 237 18.93 -7.03 14.15
N LYS A 238 19.25 -7.38 12.90
CA LYS A 238 20.63 -7.52 12.42
C LYS A 238 21.19 -6.24 11.81
N LEU A 239 20.35 -5.49 11.08
CA LEU A 239 20.77 -4.22 10.48
C LEU A 239 21.15 -3.21 11.57
N SER A 240 22.26 -2.52 11.36
CA SER A 240 22.67 -1.36 12.18
C SER A 240 22.01 -0.07 11.68
N ARG A 241 21.74 0.01 10.36
CA ARG A 241 21.22 1.20 9.68
C ARG A 241 20.38 0.85 8.46
N VAL A 242 19.41 1.71 8.17
CA VAL A 242 18.69 1.76 6.90
C VAL A 242 18.82 3.17 6.32
N ASN A 243 19.23 3.27 5.06
CA ASN A 243 19.33 4.52 4.33
C ASN A 243 18.33 4.51 3.18
N TYR A 244 17.34 5.38 3.23
CA TYR A 244 16.46 5.65 2.10
C TYR A 244 17.00 6.84 1.31
N LYS A 245 17.05 6.71 -0.02
CA LYS A 245 17.35 7.77 -0.96
C LYS A 245 16.09 8.14 -1.71
N VAL A 246 15.68 9.40 -1.66
CA VAL A 246 14.54 9.89 -2.45
C VAL A 246 14.98 10.01 -3.91
N LEU A 247 14.23 9.38 -4.81
CA LEU A 247 14.52 9.39 -6.23
C LEU A 247 13.21 9.33 -7.02
N LYS A 248 12.80 10.45 -7.57
CA LYS A 248 11.53 10.60 -8.31
C LYS A 248 11.55 9.93 -9.69
N ASP A 249 12.75 9.68 -10.24
CA ASP A 249 12.94 9.04 -11.53
C ASP A 249 13.48 7.60 -11.35
N ASN A 250 12.66 6.62 -11.66
CA ASN A 250 13.03 5.21 -11.57
C ASN A 250 14.14 4.80 -12.56
N GLN A 251 14.38 5.59 -13.63
CA GLN A 251 15.49 5.29 -14.56
C GLN A 251 16.86 5.41 -13.87
N ALA A 252 17.01 6.36 -12.96
CA ALA A 252 18.24 6.54 -12.21
C ALA A 252 18.46 5.44 -11.14
N GLY A 253 17.42 4.72 -10.73
CA GLY A 253 17.50 3.64 -9.74
C GLY A 253 18.46 2.52 -10.16
N ALA A 254 18.39 2.10 -11.42
CA ALA A 254 19.29 1.07 -11.96
C ALA A 254 20.77 1.50 -11.94
N ALA A 255 21.07 2.77 -12.23
CA ALA A 255 22.44 3.29 -12.18
C ALA A 255 23.00 3.31 -10.75
N LEU A 256 22.18 3.66 -9.76
CA LEU A 256 22.57 3.59 -8.34
C LEU A 256 22.82 2.15 -7.89
N TYR A 257 22.05 1.19 -8.40
CA TYR A 257 22.27 -0.23 -8.13
C TYR A 257 23.59 -0.71 -8.76
N ASP A 258 23.84 -0.41 -10.04
CA ASP A 258 25.07 -0.81 -10.77
C ASP A 258 26.34 -0.25 -10.11
N THR A 259 26.28 0.96 -9.53
CA THR A 259 27.40 1.60 -8.81
C THR A 259 27.53 1.19 -7.34
N ASN A 260 26.79 0.17 -6.88
CA ASN A 260 26.75 -0.23 -5.46
C ASN A 260 26.29 0.87 -4.47
N SER A 261 25.63 1.91 -4.96
CA SER A 261 25.13 3.00 -4.11
C SER A 261 23.87 2.61 -3.34
N VAL A 262 23.10 1.66 -3.87
CA VAL A 262 21.90 1.12 -3.22
C VAL A 262 21.85 -0.41 -3.28
N ASP A 263 21.07 -1.02 -2.40
CA ASP A 263 20.85 -2.45 -2.32
C ASP A 263 19.49 -2.87 -2.87
N ASP A 264 18.53 -1.95 -2.93
CA ASP A 264 17.21 -2.14 -3.53
C ASP A 264 16.75 -0.88 -4.26
N ALA A 265 16.30 -1.06 -5.50
CA ALA A 265 15.79 0.01 -6.34
C ALA A 265 14.67 -0.49 -7.25
N ILE A 266 13.56 0.25 -7.31
CA ILE A 266 12.54 0.09 -8.36
C ILE A 266 13.15 0.55 -9.68
N ILE A 267 12.94 -0.21 -10.75
CA ILE A 267 13.40 0.11 -12.09
C ILE A 267 12.23 0.32 -13.06
N ALA A 268 12.47 1.18 -14.05
CA ALA A 268 11.49 1.43 -15.10
C ALA A 268 11.33 0.23 -16.05
N ALA A 269 10.16 0.12 -16.68
CA ALA A 269 9.78 -1.00 -17.53
C ALA A 269 10.78 -1.29 -18.67
N GLU A 270 11.29 -0.23 -19.31
CA GLU A 270 12.28 -0.33 -20.39
C GLU A 270 13.65 -0.86 -19.95
N GLN A 271 13.93 -0.79 -18.64
CA GLN A 271 15.19 -1.31 -18.08
C GLN A 271 15.11 -2.81 -17.74
N VAL A 272 13.90 -3.35 -17.60
CA VAL A 272 13.69 -4.74 -17.17
C VAL A 272 14.38 -5.73 -18.11
N ASP A 273 14.34 -5.48 -19.43
CA ASP A 273 14.97 -6.36 -20.41
C ASP A 273 16.51 -6.39 -20.30
N LYS A 274 17.14 -5.28 -19.88
CA LYS A 274 18.58 -5.24 -19.59
C LYS A 274 18.96 -6.22 -18.49
N TYR A 275 18.10 -6.36 -17.48
CA TYR A 275 18.36 -7.19 -16.29
C TYR A 275 17.65 -8.55 -16.30
N LYS A 276 17.00 -8.95 -17.42
CA LYS A 276 16.18 -10.18 -17.48
C LYS A 276 16.90 -11.47 -17.05
N ASN A 277 18.22 -11.52 -17.19
CA ASN A 277 19.06 -12.65 -16.79
C ASN A 277 19.78 -12.40 -15.46
N SER A 278 19.58 -11.25 -14.83
CA SER A 278 20.20 -10.93 -13.54
C SER A 278 19.47 -11.62 -12.41
N ILE A 279 20.22 -12.24 -11.51
CA ILE A 279 19.65 -12.79 -10.26
C ILE A 279 19.11 -11.70 -9.33
N ALA A 280 19.52 -10.44 -9.53
CA ALA A 280 19.05 -9.30 -8.79
C ALA A 280 17.64 -8.86 -9.20
N LEU A 281 17.19 -9.22 -10.41
CA LEU A 281 15.86 -8.82 -10.88
C LEU A 281 14.78 -9.59 -10.11
N ASN A 282 14.00 -8.85 -9.37
CA ASN A 282 12.87 -9.34 -8.61
C ASN A 282 11.58 -8.64 -9.10
N LYS A 283 10.59 -9.42 -9.51
CA LYS A 283 9.28 -8.91 -9.93
C LYS A 283 8.26 -9.35 -8.90
N ARG A 284 7.50 -8.39 -8.37
CA ARG A 284 6.45 -8.64 -7.39
C ARG A 284 5.11 -8.08 -7.85
N LEU A 285 4.02 -8.66 -7.37
CA LEU A 285 2.70 -8.07 -7.48
C LEU A 285 2.45 -7.14 -6.28
N THR A 286 1.66 -6.10 -6.51
CA THR A 286 1.04 -5.28 -5.46
C THR A 286 -0.46 -5.58 -5.42
N ALA A 287 -1.17 -5.13 -4.39
CA ALA A 287 -2.63 -5.32 -4.31
C ALA A 287 -3.44 -4.41 -5.27
N GLY A 288 -2.78 -3.49 -5.96
CA GLY A 288 -3.44 -2.54 -6.84
C GLY A 288 -4.01 -3.18 -8.10
N THR A 289 -5.34 -3.11 -8.29
CA THR A 289 -6.02 -3.51 -9.52
C THR A 289 -6.43 -2.31 -10.34
N PHE A 290 -6.33 -2.42 -11.66
CA PHE A 290 -6.69 -1.36 -12.59
C PHE A 290 -7.76 -1.84 -13.58
N PHE A 291 -8.74 -0.98 -13.81
CA PHE A 291 -9.93 -1.29 -14.60
C PHE A 291 -10.49 -0.04 -15.27
N ILE A 292 -11.35 -0.24 -16.26
CA ILE A 292 -12.11 0.83 -16.90
C ILE A 292 -13.48 0.87 -16.24
N LYS A 293 -13.84 2.00 -15.64
CA LYS A 293 -15.20 2.31 -15.17
C LYS A 293 -16.05 2.75 -16.36
N LEU A 294 -17.24 2.19 -16.50
CA LEU A 294 -18.20 2.51 -17.57
C LEU A 294 -19.43 3.19 -16.94
N ASN A 295 -19.58 4.50 -17.13
CA ASN A 295 -20.62 5.27 -16.46
C ASN A 295 -21.94 5.20 -17.20
N GLU A 296 -22.88 4.41 -16.70
CA GLU A 296 -24.22 4.19 -17.28
C GLU A 296 -25.12 5.44 -17.24
N LYS A 297 -24.79 6.45 -16.42
CA LYS A 297 -25.54 7.71 -16.33
C LYS A 297 -25.14 8.66 -17.45
N GLN A 298 -23.85 8.79 -17.73
CA GLN A 298 -23.33 9.72 -18.73
C GLN A 298 -23.39 9.15 -20.16
N VAL A 299 -23.24 7.82 -20.28
CA VAL A 299 -23.36 7.09 -21.54
C VAL A 299 -24.47 6.04 -21.38
N PRO A 300 -25.72 6.36 -21.72
CA PRO A 300 -26.85 5.43 -21.54
C PRO A 300 -26.67 4.08 -22.23
N GLU A 301 -25.86 4.03 -23.30
CA GLU A 301 -25.50 2.81 -24.01
C GLU A 301 -24.77 1.82 -23.12
N PHE A 302 -24.03 2.29 -22.08
CA PHE A 302 -23.38 1.42 -21.12
C PHE A 302 -24.36 0.67 -20.21
N LYS A 303 -25.66 0.99 -20.17
CA LYS A 303 -26.67 0.13 -19.55
C LYS A 303 -26.79 -1.21 -20.27
N ASN A 304 -26.37 -1.28 -21.53
CA ASN A 304 -26.38 -2.52 -22.30
C ASN A 304 -25.23 -3.43 -21.88
N LYS A 305 -25.54 -4.55 -21.26
CA LYS A 305 -24.58 -5.55 -20.78
C LYS A 305 -23.68 -6.08 -21.89
N HIS A 306 -24.24 -6.34 -23.08
CA HIS A 306 -23.44 -6.87 -24.17
C HIS A 306 -22.40 -5.86 -24.67
N LEU A 307 -22.67 -4.56 -24.60
CA LEU A 307 -21.66 -3.53 -24.90
C LEU A 307 -20.52 -3.56 -23.88
N ARG A 308 -20.84 -3.64 -22.59
CA ARG A 308 -19.81 -3.71 -21.54
C ARG A 308 -18.95 -4.97 -21.66
N LEU A 309 -19.57 -6.12 -21.91
CA LEU A 309 -18.86 -7.38 -22.18
C LEU A 309 -17.98 -7.29 -23.42
N ALA A 310 -18.49 -6.68 -24.52
CA ALA A 310 -17.72 -6.49 -25.74
C ALA A 310 -16.46 -5.67 -25.47
N ILE A 311 -16.57 -4.54 -24.78
CA ILE A 311 -15.44 -3.66 -24.42
C ILE A 311 -14.40 -4.44 -23.62
N SER A 312 -14.81 -5.15 -22.55
CA SER A 312 -13.87 -5.89 -21.70
C SER A 312 -13.13 -7.02 -22.43
N LYS A 313 -13.86 -7.76 -23.29
CA LYS A 313 -13.31 -8.89 -24.07
C LYS A 313 -12.48 -8.45 -25.28
N ALA A 314 -12.60 -7.21 -25.73
CA ALA A 314 -11.85 -6.68 -26.87
C ALA A 314 -10.38 -6.38 -26.56
N ILE A 315 -10.01 -6.29 -25.27
CA ILE A 315 -8.66 -5.86 -24.85
C ILE A 315 -7.76 -7.08 -24.61
N ASN A 316 -6.68 -7.22 -25.38
CA ASN A 316 -5.65 -8.23 -25.14
C ASN A 316 -4.77 -7.84 -23.95
N LYS A 317 -5.24 -8.17 -22.75
CA LYS A 317 -4.63 -7.79 -21.48
C LYS A 317 -3.24 -8.42 -21.27
N LYS A 318 -3.01 -9.63 -21.76
CA LYS A 318 -1.69 -10.28 -21.70
C LYS A 318 -0.65 -9.53 -22.52
N GLN A 319 -1.01 -9.16 -23.76
CA GLN A 319 -0.14 -8.35 -24.61
C GLN A 319 0.06 -6.95 -24.01
N TYR A 320 -1.01 -6.37 -23.43
CA TYR A 320 -0.95 -5.07 -22.78
C TYR A 320 0.11 -5.02 -21.67
N VAL A 321 0.04 -5.91 -20.67
CA VAL A 321 1.01 -5.88 -19.57
C VAL A 321 2.44 -6.17 -20.03
N LYS A 322 2.61 -6.99 -21.06
CA LYS A 322 3.92 -7.28 -21.63
C LYS A 322 4.51 -6.07 -22.37
N SER A 323 3.70 -5.36 -23.17
CA SER A 323 4.19 -4.26 -24.02
C SER A 323 4.26 -2.91 -23.32
N VAL A 324 3.43 -2.68 -22.28
CA VAL A 324 3.35 -1.38 -21.59
C VAL A 324 4.18 -1.38 -20.31
N PHE A 325 4.17 -2.46 -19.54
CA PHE A 325 4.79 -2.50 -18.20
C PHE A 325 6.03 -3.39 -18.14
N ASN A 326 5.96 -4.65 -18.56
CA ASN A 326 7.04 -5.64 -18.44
C ASN A 326 7.68 -5.79 -17.02
N ASP A 327 7.04 -5.21 -16.01
CA ASP A 327 7.51 -5.03 -14.63
C ASP A 327 7.02 -6.09 -13.63
N GLY A 328 6.35 -7.13 -14.13
CA GLY A 328 5.69 -8.14 -13.30
C GLY A 328 4.20 -7.91 -13.13
N SER A 329 3.64 -6.84 -13.70
CA SER A 329 2.19 -6.64 -13.78
C SER A 329 1.50 -7.85 -14.40
N LEU A 330 0.36 -8.24 -13.82
CA LEU A 330 -0.41 -9.40 -14.23
C LEU A 330 -1.68 -8.97 -14.97
N ALA A 331 -1.91 -9.53 -16.16
CA ALA A 331 -3.19 -9.36 -16.84
C ALA A 331 -4.34 -9.86 -15.95
N SER A 332 -5.23 -8.99 -15.51
CA SER A 332 -6.33 -9.35 -14.64
C SER A 332 -7.66 -9.36 -15.39
N ASN A 333 -8.46 -10.39 -15.12
CA ASN A 333 -9.85 -10.50 -15.56
C ASN A 333 -10.80 -10.44 -14.35
N ASN A 334 -10.27 -10.39 -13.13
CA ASN A 334 -10.99 -10.32 -11.87
C ASN A 334 -11.00 -8.90 -11.33
N PHE A 335 -11.94 -8.58 -10.48
CA PHE A 335 -12.00 -7.30 -9.80
C PHE A 335 -11.15 -7.34 -8.52
N THR A 336 -11.16 -8.47 -7.79
CA THR A 336 -10.26 -8.72 -6.67
C THR A 336 -8.84 -9.03 -7.14
N ALA A 337 -7.84 -8.62 -6.36
CA ALA A 337 -6.43 -8.86 -6.64
C ALA A 337 -5.98 -10.26 -6.20
N PHE A 338 -5.11 -10.89 -6.99
CA PHE A 338 -4.41 -12.11 -6.60
C PHE A 338 -3.47 -11.85 -5.43
N GLY A 339 -3.37 -12.79 -4.50
CA GLY A 339 -2.45 -12.76 -3.38
C GLY A 339 -2.92 -11.93 -2.17
N THR A 340 -4.06 -11.22 -2.26
CA THR A 340 -4.54 -10.34 -1.18
C THR A 340 -5.35 -11.05 -0.12
N SER A 341 -6.11 -12.06 -0.48
CA SER A 341 -6.99 -12.75 0.47
C SER A 341 -7.07 -14.24 0.19
N LYS A 342 -7.33 -15.01 1.24
CA LYS A 342 -7.38 -16.47 1.18
C LYS A 342 -8.78 -16.98 1.48
N THR A 343 -9.12 -18.10 0.85
CA THR A 343 -10.29 -18.90 1.22
C THR A 343 -10.03 -19.64 2.55
N PRO A 344 -11.06 -20.16 3.22
CA PRO A 344 -10.87 -21.01 4.41
C PRO A 344 -9.91 -22.18 4.21
N GLU A 345 -9.83 -22.73 2.98
CA GLU A 345 -8.89 -23.80 2.63
C GLU A 345 -7.46 -23.28 2.31
N GLY A 346 -7.19 -22.00 2.49
CA GLY A 346 -5.88 -21.39 2.27
C GLY A 346 -5.53 -21.10 0.81
N LYS A 347 -6.47 -21.26 -0.14
CA LYS A 347 -6.27 -20.89 -1.55
C LYS A 347 -6.41 -19.38 -1.71
N ASP A 348 -5.72 -18.81 -2.67
CA ASP A 348 -5.94 -17.42 -3.06
C ASP A 348 -7.36 -17.23 -3.59
N PHE A 349 -8.11 -16.28 -3.01
CA PHE A 349 -9.52 -16.05 -3.33
C PHE A 349 -9.72 -15.75 -4.82
N ALA A 350 -8.93 -14.82 -5.38
CA ALA A 350 -9.05 -14.42 -6.78
C ALA A 350 -8.80 -15.58 -7.74
N SER A 351 -7.92 -16.55 -7.35
CA SER A 351 -7.65 -17.75 -8.15
C SER A 351 -8.84 -18.69 -8.28
N THR A 352 -9.80 -18.62 -7.36
CA THR A 352 -11.02 -19.46 -7.36
C THR A 352 -12.11 -18.91 -8.29
N ILE A 353 -11.92 -17.71 -8.85
CA ILE A 353 -12.88 -17.04 -9.71
C ILE A 353 -12.57 -17.33 -11.18
N ASN A 354 -13.45 -18.06 -11.85
CA ASN A 354 -13.38 -18.20 -13.31
C ASN A 354 -14.08 -17.05 -13.98
N SER A 355 -13.33 -15.98 -14.28
CA SER A 355 -13.87 -14.77 -14.90
C SER A 355 -14.29 -15.01 -16.37
N PRO A 356 -15.47 -14.51 -16.80
CA PRO A 356 -15.89 -14.52 -18.18
C PRO A 356 -15.20 -13.42 -19.03
N LEU A 357 -14.43 -12.52 -18.40
CA LEU A 357 -13.87 -11.31 -19.04
C LEU A 357 -12.48 -11.52 -19.65
N LYS A 358 -12.11 -12.78 -19.93
CA LYS A 358 -10.87 -13.08 -20.66
C LYS A 358 -10.94 -12.48 -22.08
N TYR A 359 -9.79 -12.00 -22.58
CA TYR A 359 -9.69 -11.57 -23.96
C TYR A 359 -10.17 -12.65 -24.92
N ASN A 360 -11.14 -12.31 -25.77
CA ASN A 360 -11.64 -13.17 -26.83
C ASN A 360 -12.26 -12.30 -27.93
N GLU A 361 -11.53 -12.13 -29.02
CA GLU A 361 -11.94 -11.28 -30.14
C GLU A 361 -13.27 -11.72 -30.75
N LYS A 362 -13.49 -13.03 -30.91
CA LYS A 362 -14.73 -13.58 -31.44
C LYS A 362 -15.93 -13.24 -30.57
N GLU A 363 -15.84 -13.54 -29.29
CA GLU A 363 -16.90 -13.22 -28.33
C GLU A 363 -17.11 -11.70 -28.16
N ALA A 364 -16.05 -10.89 -28.25
CA ALA A 364 -16.17 -9.43 -28.25
C ALA A 364 -17.02 -8.95 -29.43
N LYS A 365 -16.75 -9.44 -30.63
CA LYS A 365 -17.54 -9.12 -31.87
C LYS A 365 -18.98 -9.63 -31.78
N GLU A 366 -19.20 -10.82 -31.24
CA GLU A 366 -20.55 -11.38 -31.03
C GLU A 366 -21.36 -10.54 -30.04
N ASN A 367 -20.76 -10.16 -28.91
CA ASN A 367 -21.40 -9.28 -27.94
C ASN A 367 -21.68 -7.89 -28.52
N TRP A 368 -20.76 -7.33 -29.31
CA TRP A 368 -21.00 -6.07 -30.02
C TRP A 368 -22.14 -6.16 -31.05
N LYS A 369 -22.23 -7.27 -31.76
CA LYS A 369 -23.35 -7.51 -32.69
C LYS A 369 -24.70 -7.53 -31.95
N LYS A 370 -24.78 -8.18 -30.79
CA LYS A 370 -25.97 -8.20 -29.94
C LYS A 370 -26.28 -6.79 -29.42
N ALA A 371 -25.28 -6.09 -28.89
CA ALA A 371 -25.44 -4.72 -28.40
C ALA A 371 -25.97 -3.77 -29.46
N LYS A 372 -25.45 -3.82 -30.71
CA LYS A 372 -25.96 -3.01 -31.82
C LYS A 372 -27.45 -3.26 -32.11
N LYS A 373 -27.87 -4.52 -32.08
CA LYS A 373 -29.28 -4.89 -32.30
C LYS A 373 -30.18 -4.37 -31.18
N GLU A 374 -29.74 -4.56 -29.90
CA GLU A 374 -30.52 -4.17 -28.72
C GLU A 374 -30.60 -2.64 -28.56
N LEU A 375 -29.52 -1.93 -28.88
CA LEU A 375 -29.47 -0.47 -28.83
C LEU A 375 -30.10 0.23 -30.03
N GLY A 376 -30.32 -0.47 -31.15
CA GLY A 376 -30.72 0.15 -32.42
C GLY A 376 -29.65 1.09 -33.00
N LYS A 377 -28.37 0.99 -32.55
CA LYS A 377 -27.29 1.89 -32.93
C LYS A 377 -26.14 1.13 -33.59
N LYS A 378 -25.57 1.73 -34.65
CA LYS A 378 -24.40 1.18 -35.36
C LYS A 378 -23.08 1.74 -34.84
N LYS A 379 -23.13 2.87 -34.10
CA LYS A 379 -21.96 3.57 -33.53
C LYS A 379 -22.20 3.94 -32.09
N VAL A 380 -21.15 3.85 -31.28
CA VAL A 380 -21.09 4.35 -29.91
C VAL A 380 -19.78 5.11 -29.76
N THR A 381 -19.86 6.34 -29.26
CA THR A 381 -18.67 7.17 -28.98
C THR A 381 -18.63 7.52 -27.52
N PHE A 382 -17.44 7.42 -26.89
CA PHE A 382 -17.24 7.84 -25.51
C PHE A 382 -15.81 8.33 -25.28
N THR A 383 -15.63 9.08 -24.20
CA THR A 383 -14.33 9.61 -23.76
C THR A 383 -13.81 8.79 -22.58
N LEU A 384 -12.59 8.29 -22.68
CA LEU A 384 -11.85 7.67 -21.57
C LEU A 384 -10.99 8.72 -20.89
N ASN A 385 -11.28 9.04 -19.62
CA ASN A 385 -10.44 9.87 -18.78
C ASN A 385 -9.28 9.03 -18.23
N VAL A 386 -8.06 9.56 -18.36
CA VAL A 386 -6.83 8.97 -17.81
C VAL A 386 -6.01 10.03 -17.10
N GLN A 387 -5.13 9.63 -16.20
CA GLN A 387 -4.19 10.56 -15.58
C GLN A 387 -3.16 11.05 -16.60
N ASP A 388 -2.70 12.30 -16.46
CA ASP A 388 -1.73 12.96 -17.35
C ASP A 388 -0.28 12.51 -17.09
N THR A 389 -0.06 11.19 -17.16
CA THR A 389 1.28 10.59 -17.08
C THR A 389 1.63 9.86 -18.37
N PRO A 390 2.92 9.75 -18.74
CA PRO A 390 3.35 9.05 -19.95
C PRO A 390 2.81 7.62 -20.04
N VAL A 391 2.88 6.85 -18.94
CA VAL A 391 2.41 5.46 -18.91
C VAL A 391 0.90 5.35 -19.08
N GLN A 392 0.12 6.29 -18.51
CA GLN A 392 -1.33 6.31 -18.66
C GLN A 392 -1.76 6.69 -20.08
N LYS A 393 -1.00 7.57 -20.75
CA LYS A 393 -1.20 7.90 -22.16
C LYS A 393 -0.98 6.67 -23.04
N ILE A 394 0.15 5.99 -22.89
CA ILE A 394 0.45 4.76 -23.64
C ILE A 394 -0.61 3.69 -23.39
N SER A 395 -1.05 3.54 -22.13
CA SER A 395 -2.12 2.63 -21.74
C SER A 395 -3.43 2.94 -22.46
N ALA A 396 -3.83 4.20 -22.49
CA ALA A 396 -5.06 4.63 -23.14
C ALA A 396 -5.05 4.41 -24.66
N GLU A 397 -3.93 4.71 -25.31
CA GLU A 397 -3.76 4.49 -26.76
C GLU A 397 -3.80 2.99 -27.11
N TYR A 398 -3.16 2.14 -26.29
CA TYR A 398 -3.27 0.70 -26.47
C TYR A 398 -4.72 0.22 -26.35
N ILE A 399 -5.41 0.59 -25.26
CA ILE A 399 -6.81 0.22 -25.00
C ILE A 399 -7.70 0.69 -26.15
N LYS A 400 -7.54 1.95 -26.60
CA LYS A 400 -8.26 2.52 -27.74
C LYS A 400 -8.07 1.69 -29.00
N SER A 401 -6.82 1.39 -29.34
CA SER A 401 -6.51 0.63 -30.56
C SER A 401 -7.17 -0.75 -30.55
N GLN A 402 -7.19 -1.43 -29.39
CA GLN A 402 -7.81 -2.75 -29.25
C GLN A 402 -9.34 -2.68 -29.38
N ILE A 403 -9.97 -1.71 -28.71
CA ILE A 403 -11.43 -1.53 -28.75
C ILE A 403 -11.88 -1.18 -30.17
N GLU A 404 -11.29 -0.17 -30.81
CA GLU A 404 -11.69 0.28 -32.13
C GLU A 404 -11.43 -0.77 -33.22
N LYS A 405 -10.32 -1.50 -33.15
CA LYS A 405 -10.01 -2.62 -34.04
C LYS A 405 -11.02 -3.76 -33.91
N ASN A 406 -11.35 -4.17 -32.70
CA ASN A 406 -12.16 -5.38 -32.46
C ASN A 406 -13.66 -5.10 -32.46
N LEU A 407 -14.10 -3.85 -32.29
CA LEU A 407 -15.48 -3.42 -32.21
C LEU A 407 -15.76 -2.31 -33.24
N PRO A 408 -15.84 -2.65 -34.56
CA PRO A 408 -16.09 -1.65 -35.59
C PRO A 408 -17.37 -0.85 -35.34
N GLY A 409 -17.25 0.48 -35.22
CA GLY A 409 -18.32 1.41 -34.86
C GLY A 409 -18.27 1.91 -33.43
N VAL A 410 -17.42 1.34 -32.56
CA VAL A 410 -17.05 1.96 -31.29
C VAL A 410 -15.91 2.94 -31.52
N GLN A 411 -16.04 4.17 -31.02
CA GLN A 411 -15.02 5.21 -31.08
C GLN A 411 -14.71 5.70 -29.70
N MET A 412 -13.44 5.66 -29.30
CA MET A 412 -12.95 6.09 -27.99
C MET A 412 -12.06 7.33 -28.12
N LYS A 413 -12.45 8.42 -27.46
CA LYS A 413 -11.60 9.61 -27.29
C LYS A 413 -10.80 9.45 -25.99
N VAL A 414 -9.57 9.97 -25.95
CA VAL A 414 -8.73 9.98 -24.74
C VAL A 414 -8.66 11.39 -24.21
N LYS A 415 -8.89 11.55 -22.90
CA LYS A 415 -8.74 12.82 -22.18
C LYS A 415 -7.78 12.63 -21.01
N GLN A 416 -6.62 13.29 -21.09
CA GLN A 416 -5.63 13.32 -20.02
C GLN A 416 -5.97 14.42 -19.01
N LEU A 417 -5.90 14.11 -17.74
CA LEU A 417 -6.28 15.00 -16.63
C LEU A 417 -5.30 14.85 -15.46
N PRO A 418 -4.98 15.94 -14.74
CA PRO A 418 -4.32 15.84 -13.45
C PRO A 418 -5.09 14.89 -12.51
N PHE A 419 -4.38 14.12 -11.69
CA PHE A 419 -4.96 13.08 -10.83
C PHE A 419 -6.15 13.60 -10.01
N LYS A 420 -5.97 14.72 -9.30
CA LYS A 420 -7.02 15.33 -8.47
C LYS A 420 -8.26 15.72 -9.29
N GLN A 421 -8.07 16.28 -10.49
CA GLN A 421 -9.17 16.65 -11.35
C GLN A 421 -9.94 15.41 -11.84
N LYS A 422 -9.22 14.36 -12.26
CA LYS A 422 -9.81 13.09 -12.68
C LYS A 422 -10.64 12.48 -11.54
N THR A 423 -10.08 12.40 -10.34
CA THR A 423 -10.75 11.86 -9.15
C THR A 423 -12.00 12.66 -8.78
N ASN A 424 -11.94 14.00 -8.81
CA ASN A 424 -13.11 14.84 -8.56
C ASN A 424 -14.22 14.62 -9.57
N LEU A 425 -13.89 14.42 -10.86
CA LEU A 425 -14.90 14.08 -11.89
C LEU A 425 -15.53 12.71 -11.64
N GLU A 426 -14.75 11.72 -11.19
CA GLU A 426 -15.28 10.41 -10.82
C GLU A 426 -16.25 10.50 -9.63
N LEU A 427 -15.85 11.17 -8.55
CA LEU A 427 -16.68 11.36 -7.36
C LEU A 427 -17.98 12.14 -7.67
N ALA A 428 -17.91 13.09 -8.57
CA ALA A 428 -19.08 13.85 -9.04
C ALA A 428 -19.94 13.08 -10.06
N ASN A 429 -19.58 11.85 -10.46
CA ASN A 429 -20.21 11.10 -11.56
C ASN A 429 -20.25 11.87 -12.90
N ASN A 430 -19.27 12.74 -13.15
CA ASN A 430 -19.18 13.58 -14.35
C ASN A 430 -18.05 13.13 -15.26
N TYR A 431 -18.14 11.90 -15.76
CA TYR A 431 -17.23 11.29 -16.73
C TYR A 431 -17.98 10.21 -17.51
N GLU A 432 -17.57 9.94 -18.73
CA GLU A 432 -18.16 8.90 -19.60
C GLU A 432 -17.55 7.53 -19.31
N ALA A 433 -16.22 7.40 -19.43
CA ALA A 433 -15.44 6.27 -18.96
C ALA A 433 -14.17 6.76 -18.27
N SER A 434 -13.65 6.00 -17.30
CA SER A 434 -12.42 6.36 -16.60
C SER A 434 -11.52 5.16 -16.38
N TYR A 435 -10.22 5.32 -16.66
CA TYR A 435 -9.20 4.33 -16.32
C TYR A 435 -8.75 4.56 -14.90
N SER A 436 -9.17 3.68 -14.01
CA SER A 436 -9.06 3.83 -12.56
C SER A 436 -8.36 2.65 -11.93
N GLY A 437 -7.86 2.83 -10.73
CA GLY A 437 -7.27 1.77 -9.91
C GLY A 437 -7.90 1.72 -8.53
N TRP A 438 -7.74 0.59 -7.87
CA TRP A 438 -8.11 0.39 -6.48
C TRP A 438 -7.02 -0.40 -5.75
N VAL A 439 -6.63 0.08 -4.58
CA VAL A 439 -5.75 -0.61 -3.64
C VAL A 439 -6.58 -0.89 -2.38
N PRO A 440 -6.66 -2.13 -1.90
CA PRO A 440 -7.46 -2.47 -0.72
C PRO A 440 -6.75 -2.00 0.55
N ASP A 441 -7.53 -1.55 1.54
CA ASP A 441 -7.01 -1.14 2.84
C ASP A 441 -6.74 -2.34 3.77
N TYR A 442 -7.37 -3.49 3.51
CA TYR A 442 -7.24 -4.71 4.31
C TYR A 442 -7.37 -5.97 3.44
N PRO A 443 -6.78 -7.11 3.85
CA PRO A 443 -6.66 -8.32 3.04
C PRO A 443 -7.95 -9.18 3.07
N ASP A 444 -9.07 -8.60 2.65
CA ASP A 444 -10.36 -9.29 2.53
C ASP A 444 -11.02 -8.95 1.19
N PRO A 445 -11.76 -9.89 0.53
CA PRO A 445 -12.42 -9.60 -0.74
C PRO A 445 -13.42 -8.45 -0.67
N THR A 446 -13.98 -8.17 0.51
CA THR A 446 -14.92 -7.06 0.70
C THR A 446 -14.26 -5.70 0.52
N ALA A 447 -12.94 -5.58 0.74
CA ALA A 447 -12.19 -4.34 0.47
C ALA A 447 -12.27 -3.91 -1.01
N PHE A 448 -12.53 -4.86 -1.91
CA PHE A 448 -12.84 -4.61 -3.32
C PHE A 448 -14.35 -4.58 -3.56
N LEU A 449 -15.04 -5.66 -3.24
CA LEU A 449 -16.40 -5.90 -3.70
C LEU A 449 -17.41 -4.89 -3.15
N GLN A 450 -17.26 -4.44 -1.90
CA GLN A 450 -18.18 -3.47 -1.32
C GLN A 450 -18.14 -2.11 -2.05
N THR A 451 -17.03 -1.78 -2.73
CA THR A 451 -16.91 -0.52 -3.50
C THR A 451 -17.92 -0.44 -4.64
N MET A 452 -18.47 -1.58 -5.10
CA MET A 452 -19.41 -1.66 -6.21
C MET A 452 -20.88 -1.82 -5.77
N THR A 453 -21.16 -1.75 -4.45
CA THR A 453 -22.55 -1.77 -3.98
C THR A 453 -23.31 -0.49 -4.35
N THR A 454 -24.61 -0.61 -4.53
CA THR A 454 -25.47 0.54 -4.83
C THR A 454 -25.37 1.62 -3.75
N GLY A 455 -25.09 2.84 -4.15
CA GLY A 455 -24.97 3.99 -3.25
C GLY A 455 -23.61 4.11 -2.53
N ASN A 456 -22.67 3.20 -2.74
CA ASN A 456 -21.30 3.38 -2.27
C ASN A 456 -20.63 4.53 -3.05
N SER A 457 -19.88 5.40 -2.36
CA SER A 457 -19.20 6.56 -2.96
C SER A 457 -18.17 6.19 -4.03
N GLN A 458 -17.65 4.96 -4.00
CA GLN A 458 -16.71 4.44 -5.00
C GLN A 458 -17.42 3.85 -6.22
N ASN A 459 -18.71 3.45 -6.09
CA ASN A 459 -19.53 3.01 -7.21
C ASN A 459 -20.10 4.22 -7.96
N ASN A 460 -19.26 4.86 -8.71
CA ASN A 460 -19.62 6.00 -9.54
C ASN A 460 -19.84 5.61 -11.02
N THR A 461 -20.21 4.33 -11.28
CA THR A 461 -20.62 3.83 -12.58
C THR A 461 -22.14 3.93 -12.83
N ALA A 462 -22.90 4.23 -11.79
CA ALA A 462 -24.37 4.16 -11.75
C ALA A 462 -24.97 2.76 -11.91
N TRP A 463 -24.14 1.71 -11.95
CA TRP A 463 -24.60 0.32 -11.94
C TRP A 463 -25.21 -0.03 -10.58
N SER A 464 -26.30 -0.81 -10.61
CA SER A 464 -27.01 -1.28 -9.42
C SER A 464 -27.50 -2.70 -9.63
N ASN A 465 -27.28 -3.57 -8.63
CA ASN A 465 -27.78 -4.94 -8.68
C ASN A 465 -28.19 -5.38 -7.27
N LYS A 466 -29.50 -5.59 -7.08
CA LYS A 466 -30.08 -5.95 -5.78
C LYS A 466 -29.57 -7.29 -5.22
N GLU A 467 -29.28 -8.27 -6.07
CA GLU A 467 -28.74 -9.56 -5.64
C GLU A 467 -27.30 -9.39 -5.16
N TYR A 468 -26.48 -8.63 -5.92
CA TYR A 468 -25.13 -8.27 -5.51
C TYR A 468 -25.09 -7.56 -4.14
N ASP A 469 -25.89 -6.52 -3.99
CA ASP A 469 -25.97 -5.74 -2.75
C ASP A 469 -26.37 -6.63 -1.58
N LYS A 470 -27.33 -7.54 -1.79
CA LYS A 470 -27.76 -8.51 -0.76
C LYS A 470 -26.63 -9.44 -0.38
N LEU A 471 -25.88 -9.98 -1.35
CA LEU A 471 -24.75 -10.89 -1.06
C LEU A 471 -23.66 -10.18 -0.26
N ILE A 472 -23.29 -8.94 -0.63
CA ILE A 472 -22.29 -8.17 0.13
C ILE A 472 -22.80 -7.83 1.53
N LYS A 473 -24.07 -7.43 1.67
CA LYS A 473 -24.69 -7.20 2.98
C LYS A 473 -24.69 -8.46 3.85
N ASP A 474 -25.05 -9.62 3.28
CA ASP A 474 -25.06 -10.90 3.99
C ASP A 474 -23.63 -11.29 4.43
N ALA A 475 -22.63 -11.16 3.56
CA ALA A 475 -21.22 -11.43 3.86
C ALA A 475 -20.65 -10.50 4.94
N ASN A 476 -21.10 -9.23 4.99
CA ASN A 476 -20.71 -8.25 6.01
C ASN A 476 -21.61 -8.23 7.26
N GLY A 477 -22.57 -9.13 7.34
CA GLY A 477 -23.55 -9.21 8.45
C GLY A 477 -23.72 -10.62 8.99
N LYS A 478 -24.77 -11.30 8.58
CA LYS A 478 -25.17 -12.59 9.17
C LYS A 478 -24.17 -13.73 8.96
N LEU A 479 -23.28 -13.65 7.94
CA LEU A 479 -22.32 -14.70 7.62
C LEU A 479 -20.94 -14.48 8.24
N LEU A 480 -20.74 -13.44 9.04
CA LEU A 480 -19.43 -13.11 9.63
C LEU A 480 -18.83 -14.20 10.52
N GLN A 481 -19.63 -15.12 11.03
CA GLN A 481 -19.18 -16.23 11.85
C GLN A 481 -19.18 -17.59 11.10
N ASN A 482 -19.55 -17.59 9.82
CA ASN A 482 -19.54 -18.78 8.95
C ASN A 482 -18.62 -18.49 7.75
N GLU A 483 -17.34 -18.77 7.92
CA GLU A 483 -16.31 -18.42 6.94
C GLU A 483 -16.54 -19.11 5.58
N ASP A 484 -16.98 -20.38 5.56
CA ASP A 484 -17.21 -21.12 4.32
C ASP A 484 -18.36 -20.52 3.52
N GLU A 485 -19.51 -20.29 4.16
CA GLU A 485 -20.68 -19.71 3.51
C GLU A 485 -20.42 -18.25 3.10
N ARG A 486 -19.69 -17.49 3.93
CA ARG A 486 -19.26 -16.13 3.61
C ARG A 486 -18.38 -16.12 2.34
N ASN A 487 -17.38 -17.00 2.30
CA ASN A 487 -16.48 -17.10 1.14
C ASN A 487 -17.24 -17.47 -0.13
N ALA A 488 -18.11 -18.48 -0.09
CA ALA A 488 -18.96 -18.87 -1.22
C ALA A 488 -19.88 -17.72 -1.69
N THR A 489 -20.41 -16.94 -0.73
CA THR A 489 -21.25 -15.76 -0.99
C THR A 489 -20.46 -14.66 -1.69
N LEU A 490 -19.23 -14.37 -1.25
CA LEU A 490 -18.35 -13.37 -1.89
C LEU A 490 -17.91 -13.82 -3.28
N GLN A 491 -17.60 -15.10 -3.49
CA GLN A 491 -17.32 -15.64 -4.82
C GLN A 491 -18.53 -15.48 -5.77
N LYS A 492 -19.75 -15.72 -5.26
CA LYS A 492 -20.98 -15.49 -6.05
C LYS A 492 -21.15 -14.02 -6.40
N ALA A 493 -20.91 -13.12 -5.46
CA ALA A 493 -20.97 -11.67 -5.71
C ALA A 493 -19.98 -11.24 -6.80
N GLU A 494 -18.72 -11.69 -6.73
CA GLU A 494 -17.74 -11.34 -7.77
C GLU A 494 -18.14 -11.90 -9.14
N ARG A 495 -18.67 -13.12 -9.22
CA ARG A 495 -19.19 -13.68 -10.49
C ARG A 495 -20.32 -12.83 -11.07
N ILE A 496 -21.23 -12.31 -10.24
CA ILE A 496 -22.29 -11.39 -10.72
C ILE A 496 -21.65 -10.12 -11.28
N LEU A 497 -20.75 -9.48 -10.55
CA LEU A 497 -20.05 -8.27 -10.98
C LEU A 497 -19.36 -8.47 -12.33
N LEU A 498 -18.62 -9.56 -12.48
CA LEU A 498 -17.87 -9.86 -13.71
C LEU A 498 -18.80 -10.23 -14.87
N ASN A 499 -19.91 -10.93 -14.61
CA ASN A 499 -20.90 -11.25 -15.63
C ASN A 499 -21.67 -10.02 -16.11
N GLU A 500 -21.91 -9.04 -15.23
CA GLU A 500 -22.54 -7.77 -15.56
C GLU A 500 -21.58 -6.74 -16.14
N ALA A 501 -20.28 -6.85 -15.83
CA ALA A 501 -19.18 -6.05 -16.34
C ALA A 501 -19.37 -4.51 -16.23
N PRO A 502 -19.84 -3.94 -15.10
CA PRO A 502 -19.92 -2.47 -14.95
C PRO A 502 -18.54 -1.82 -14.95
N VAL A 503 -17.53 -2.62 -14.68
CA VAL A 503 -16.11 -2.30 -14.85
C VAL A 503 -15.45 -3.34 -15.75
N ALA A 504 -14.45 -2.94 -16.51
CA ALA A 504 -13.61 -3.84 -17.31
C ALA A 504 -12.24 -3.95 -16.64
N PRO A 505 -11.95 -5.01 -15.86
CA PRO A 505 -10.62 -5.25 -15.31
C PRO A 505 -9.57 -5.34 -16.42
N VAL A 506 -8.39 -4.76 -16.19
CA VAL A 506 -7.29 -4.75 -17.16
C VAL A 506 -6.06 -5.45 -16.61
N TYR A 507 -5.54 -5.00 -15.45
CA TYR A 507 -4.34 -5.60 -14.86
C TYR A 507 -4.29 -5.40 -13.35
N GLN A 508 -3.48 -6.23 -12.70
CA GLN A 508 -2.98 -6.02 -11.36
C GLN A 508 -1.55 -5.50 -11.45
N LYS A 509 -1.24 -4.44 -10.72
CA LYS A 509 0.05 -3.77 -10.75
C LYS A 509 1.15 -4.68 -10.22
N GLY A 510 2.24 -4.76 -10.97
CA GLY A 510 3.52 -5.29 -10.52
C GLY A 510 4.57 -4.20 -10.39
N GLU A 511 5.68 -4.55 -9.80
CA GLU A 511 6.87 -3.72 -9.70
C GLU A 511 8.11 -4.57 -9.94
N ALA A 512 9.06 -4.02 -10.70
CA ALA A 512 10.37 -4.65 -10.91
C ALA A 512 11.41 -3.96 -10.04
N HIS A 513 12.13 -4.74 -9.26
CA HIS A 513 13.21 -4.27 -8.39
C HIS A 513 14.54 -4.90 -8.81
N LEU A 514 15.61 -4.16 -8.64
CA LEU A 514 16.95 -4.72 -8.53
C LEU A 514 17.29 -4.80 -7.04
N THR A 515 17.33 -6.02 -6.51
CA THR A 515 17.64 -6.27 -5.10
C THR A 515 18.98 -7.00 -5.01
N ASN A 516 19.93 -6.44 -4.26
CA ASN A 516 21.23 -7.06 -4.03
C ASN A 516 21.05 -8.48 -3.47
N PRO A 517 21.60 -9.53 -4.13
CA PRO A 517 21.49 -10.91 -3.67
C PRO A 517 22.04 -11.17 -2.26
N GLN A 518 22.87 -10.26 -1.73
CA GLN A 518 23.34 -10.30 -0.34
C GLN A 518 22.26 -9.92 0.67
N VAL A 519 21.20 -9.21 0.25
CA VAL A 519 20.06 -8.87 1.12
C VAL A 519 19.25 -10.13 1.37
N LYS A 520 19.07 -10.48 2.64
CA LYS A 520 18.27 -11.61 3.09
C LYS A 520 17.20 -11.14 4.06
N GLY A 521 16.08 -11.86 4.11
CA GLY A 521 14.99 -11.57 5.04
C GLY A 521 14.11 -10.36 4.69
N LEU A 522 14.31 -9.74 3.51
CA LEU A 522 13.43 -8.68 3.02
C LEU A 522 12.06 -9.25 2.66
N VAL A 523 11.02 -8.68 3.26
CA VAL A 523 9.63 -9.05 2.99
C VAL A 523 8.93 -7.84 2.38
N TYR A 524 8.20 -8.07 1.29
CA TYR A 524 7.27 -7.11 0.69
C TYR A 524 5.84 -7.53 1.02
N HIS A 525 4.99 -6.57 1.35
CA HIS A 525 3.60 -6.79 1.71
C HIS A 525 2.64 -6.34 0.61
N MET A 526 1.49 -6.98 0.56
CA MET A 526 0.40 -6.61 -0.35
C MET A 526 -0.45 -5.46 0.23
N VAL A 527 -0.52 -5.38 1.56
CA VAL A 527 -1.35 -4.41 2.31
C VAL A 527 -0.56 -3.91 3.52
N GLY A 528 -0.75 -2.65 3.89
CA GLY A 528 -0.06 -2.01 5.00
C GLY A 528 1.30 -1.41 4.60
N PRO A 529 2.31 -1.42 5.48
CA PRO A 529 3.67 -1.01 5.14
C PRO A 529 4.20 -1.82 3.96
N ASP A 530 4.90 -1.17 3.02
CA ASP A 530 5.37 -1.82 1.79
C ASP A 530 6.39 -2.93 2.07
N THR A 531 7.23 -2.74 3.10
CA THR A 531 8.28 -3.71 3.48
C THR A 531 8.36 -3.93 4.98
N THR A 532 8.87 -5.10 5.38
CA THR A 532 9.38 -5.36 6.74
C THR A 532 10.88 -5.56 6.69
N LEU A 533 11.62 -4.75 7.48
CA LEU A 533 13.08 -4.74 7.55
C LEU A 533 13.64 -5.32 8.85
N LYS A 534 12.82 -5.69 9.83
CA LYS A 534 13.23 -6.21 11.14
C LYS A 534 14.21 -7.38 11.01
N ASP A 535 13.91 -8.33 10.12
CA ASP A 535 14.69 -9.57 9.94
C ASP A 535 15.72 -9.48 8.80
N VAL A 536 15.86 -8.29 8.19
CA VAL A 536 16.81 -8.09 7.10
C VAL A 536 18.25 -8.11 7.62
N TYR A 537 19.12 -8.76 6.83
CA TYR A 537 20.57 -8.72 7.04
C TYR A 537 21.32 -8.80 5.71
N ILE A 538 22.56 -8.34 5.72
CA ILE A 538 23.45 -8.40 4.56
C ILE A 538 24.40 -9.59 4.73
N ASP A 539 24.24 -10.63 3.91
CA ASP A 539 25.11 -11.79 3.87
C ASP A 539 26.32 -11.53 2.96
N LYS A 540 27.39 -11.01 3.55
CA LYS A 540 28.63 -10.71 2.82
C LYS A 540 29.35 -11.95 2.26
N SER A 541 28.98 -13.17 2.66
CA SER A 541 29.51 -14.41 2.07
C SER A 541 28.93 -14.70 0.67
N ILE A 542 27.87 -13.99 0.31
CA ILE A 542 27.25 -14.09 -1.02
C ILE A 542 27.93 -13.11 -1.97
N ASP A 543 28.25 -13.57 -3.16
CA ASP A 543 28.71 -12.71 -4.25
C ASP A 543 27.53 -11.93 -4.83
N ARG A 544 27.71 -10.63 -5.01
CA ARG A 544 26.63 -9.71 -5.42
C ARG A 544 26.16 -9.95 -6.87
N GLU A 545 27.07 -10.36 -7.76
CA GLU A 545 26.76 -10.54 -9.17
C GLU A 545 26.15 -11.92 -9.45
N THR A 546 26.71 -12.93 -8.82
CA THR A 546 26.34 -14.33 -9.09
C THR A 546 25.31 -14.89 -8.11
N GLY A 547 25.12 -14.25 -6.95
CA GLY A 547 24.26 -14.74 -5.86
C GLY A 547 24.75 -16.04 -5.20
N LYS A 548 25.98 -16.49 -5.52
CA LYS A 548 26.58 -17.70 -4.97
C LYS A 548 27.46 -17.35 -3.77
N LYS A 549 27.74 -18.34 -2.91
CA LYS A 549 28.73 -18.16 -1.85
C LYS A 549 30.11 -17.87 -2.48
N LYS A 550 30.79 -16.88 -1.93
CA LYS A 550 32.19 -16.60 -2.27
C LYS A 550 33.02 -17.82 -1.89
N LYS A 551 33.96 -18.22 -2.79
CA LYS A 551 34.90 -19.29 -2.51
C LYS A 551 35.92 -18.91 -1.43
#